data_b9b81c8d2529e2454518c06bdb658829
#
_entry.id   b9b81c8d2529e2454518c06bdb658829
#
_cell.length_a   1.000
_cell.length_b   1.000
_cell.length_c   1.000
_cell.angle_alpha   90.00
_cell.angle_beta   90.00
_cell.angle_gamma   90.00
#
_symmetry.space_group_name_H-M   'P 1'
#
loop_
_entity.id
_entity.type
_entity.pdbx_description
1 polymer ?
#
loop_
_entity_poly.entity_id
_entity_poly.type
_entity_poly.pdbx_seq_one_letter_code
_entity_poly.pdbx_strand_id
1 'polypeptide(L)'
;MRFAQLVRLHGARYRHTVIALDGNYDMAGRLTGLPVTCHELPFDKRKLLDSWQRFRTALRVLRPDVLLTYNWGAIEWALINRLERVAQHIHIEDGFGPEEAAKQLKRRVWARRLALSGRNTIVVLPSRNLERIALGVWSLSRKRVRFIPNGIDCARFGAPARRSPGGTTVIGTVASLRREKNLARLIQAFAALAATRETGGFELLIVGDGAERASLEQRARELGLGAQVRFAGQSDRPEDWLSRMDIFALSSDTEQMPLSVLEAMAAGLPVVATEVGDVAQMVSPENRDYVVPADGFAAALARLADETAAWRMIGLANQNKARENFDENVMAARYAALIG
;
A
#
# COMPACT_ATOMS: atom_id res chain seq x y z
N MET A 1 5.57 6.38 -3.84
CA MET A 1 6.33 5.95 -2.64
C MET A 1 7.46 4.99 -3.02
N ARG A 2 7.24 3.80 -3.58
CA ARG A 2 8.28 2.80 -3.93
C ARG A 2 9.42 3.34 -4.80
N PHE A 3 9.12 4.13 -5.86
CA PHE A 3 10.17 4.71 -6.70
C PHE A 3 11.14 5.57 -5.88
N ALA A 4 10.64 6.48 -5.03
CA ALA A 4 11.49 7.32 -4.18
C ALA A 4 12.36 6.49 -3.20
N GLN A 5 11.82 5.39 -2.66
CA GLN A 5 12.60 4.44 -1.83
C GLN A 5 13.72 3.81 -2.64
N LEU A 6 13.43 3.29 -3.84
CA LEU A 6 14.45 2.68 -4.70
C LEU A 6 15.55 3.68 -5.09
N VAL A 7 15.18 4.93 -5.44
CA VAL A 7 16.17 5.98 -5.73
C VAL A 7 17.00 6.31 -4.49
N ARG A 8 16.37 6.45 -3.32
CA ARG A 8 17.10 6.74 -2.07
C ARG A 8 18.10 5.64 -1.72
N LEU A 9 17.71 4.39 -1.88
CA LEU A 9 18.54 3.24 -1.50
C LEU A 9 19.63 2.91 -2.54
N HIS A 10 19.43 3.23 -3.80
CA HIS A 10 20.31 2.88 -4.90
C HIS A 10 20.78 4.07 -5.74
N GLY A 11 20.48 5.31 -5.36
CA GLY A 11 20.66 6.51 -6.18
C GLY A 11 22.05 6.69 -6.75
N ALA A 12 23.09 6.34 -6.01
CA ALA A 12 24.46 6.42 -6.49
C ALA A 12 24.82 5.36 -7.55
N ARG A 13 24.01 4.29 -7.65
CA ARG A 13 24.27 3.16 -8.57
C ARG A 13 23.66 3.40 -9.96
N TYR A 14 22.55 4.13 -10.03
CA TYR A 14 21.80 4.32 -11.27
C TYR A 14 21.56 5.80 -11.55
N ARG A 15 21.47 6.16 -12.82
CA ARG A 15 20.93 7.46 -13.27
C ARG A 15 19.44 7.31 -13.51
N HIS A 16 18.65 8.13 -12.84
CA HIS A 16 17.20 8.06 -12.89
C HIS A 16 16.61 9.19 -13.74
N THR A 17 15.78 8.82 -14.72
CA THR A 17 14.95 9.74 -15.47
C THR A 17 13.49 9.45 -15.18
N VAL A 18 12.73 10.44 -14.75
CA VAL A 18 11.30 10.33 -14.42
C VAL A 18 10.47 11.09 -15.44
N ILE A 19 9.42 10.44 -15.92
CA ILE A 19 8.41 11.03 -16.80
C ILE A 19 7.04 10.82 -16.17
N ALA A 20 6.38 11.91 -15.78
CA ALA A 20 4.99 11.89 -15.30
C ALA A 20 4.06 12.10 -16.50
N LEU A 21 3.21 11.10 -16.79
CA LEU A 21 2.36 11.12 -17.98
C LEU A 21 1.13 12.04 -17.84
N ASP A 22 0.74 12.33 -16.61
CA ASP A 22 -0.32 13.30 -16.29
C ASP A 22 0.19 14.73 -16.16
N GLY A 23 1.51 14.93 -16.32
CA GLY A 23 2.17 16.22 -16.12
C GLY A 23 2.21 16.67 -14.65
N ASN A 24 1.75 15.84 -13.72
CA ASN A 24 1.76 16.16 -12.31
C ASN A 24 3.08 15.73 -11.65
N TYR A 25 3.86 16.72 -11.24
CA TYR A 25 5.13 16.53 -10.52
C TYR A 25 5.02 16.93 -9.03
N ASP A 26 3.82 17.02 -8.44
CA ASP A 26 3.63 17.36 -7.02
C ASP A 26 4.40 16.40 -6.10
N MET A 27 4.56 15.17 -6.54
CA MET A 27 5.39 14.17 -5.87
C MET A 27 6.90 14.42 -6.02
N ALA A 28 7.33 15.37 -6.88
CA ALA A 28 8.74 15.72 -7.06
C ALA A 28 9.36 16.27 -5.77
N GLY A 29 8.56 16.86 -4.88
CA GLY A 29 9.01 17.25 -3.55
C GLY A 29 9.62 16.09 -2.75
N ARG A 30 9.13 14.87 -2.93
CA ARG A 30 9.71 13.65 -2.31
C ARG A 30 10.98 13.16 -3.00
N LEU A 31 11.31 13.71 -4.16
CA LEU A 31 12.52 13.44 -4.93
C LEU A 31 13.58 14.54 -4.74
N THR A 32 13.27 15.59 -3.98
CA THR A 32 14.21 16.69 -3.70
C THR A 32 15.46 16.14 -3.03
N GLY A 33 16.63 16.52 -3.58
CA GLY A 33 17.94 16.03 -3.11
C GLY A 33 18.32 14.62 -3.60
N LEU A 34 17.45 13.94 -4.36
CA LEU A 34 17.78 12.67 -5.00
C LEU A 34 18.34 12.90 -6.42
N PRO A 35 19.23 12.01 -6.92
CA PRO A 35 19.83 12.12 -8.25
C PRO A 35 18.84 11.72 -9.35
N VAL A 36 17.82 12.53 -9.57
CA VAL A 36 16.73 12.29 -10.52
C VAL A 36 16.61 13.43 -11.50
N THR A 37 16.51 13.12 -12.79
CA THR A 37 16.16 14.07 -13.83
C THR A 37 14.69 13.91 -14.21
N CYS A 38 13.89 14.97 -14.09
CA CYS A 38 12.49 14.95 -14.53
C CYS A 38 12.39 15.47 -15.97
N HIS A 39 11.67 14.75 -16.82
CA HIS A 39 11.35 15.13 -18.19
C HIS A 39 9.85 15.31 -18.35
N GLU A 40 9.43 16.48 -18.81
CA GLU A 40 8.04 16.75 -19.11
C GLU A 40 7.68 16.17 -20.49
N LEU A 41 6.85 15.15 -20.48
CA LEU A 41 6.34 14.52 -21.70
C LEU A 41 4.89 14.09 -21.47
N PRO A 42 3.96 15.06 -21.41
CA PRO A 42 2.57 14.78 -21.09
C PRO A 42 1.90 13.95 -22.18
N PHE A 43 1.04 13.02 -21.74
CA PHE A 43 0.23 12.18 -22.63
C PHE A 43 -1.08 12.88 -22.97
N ASP A 44 -1.30 13.17 -24.25
CA ASP A 44 -2.58 13.70 -24.73
C ASP A 44 -3.44 12.56 -25.31
N LYS A 45 -4.50 12.21 -24.58
CA LYS A 45 -5.46 11.18 -25.01
C LYS A 45 -6.20 11.54 -26.30
N ARG A 46 -6.26 12.81 -26.68
CA ARG A 46 -6.90 13.29 -27.92
C ARG A 46 -5.98 13.15 -29.13
N LYS A 47 -4.66 13.08 -28.90
CA LYS A 47 -3.63 13.00 -29.92
C LYS A 47 -2.78 11.75 -29.76
N LEU A 48 -3.42 10.58 -29.82
CA LEU A 48 -2.77 9.30 -29.55
C LEU A 48 -1.56 9.02 -30.43
N LEU A 49 -1.65 9.29 -31.72
CA LEU A 49 -0.54 9.05 -32.67
C LEU A 49 0.66 9.98 -32.39
N ASP A 50 0.40 11.26 -32.07
CA ASP A 50 1.45 12.21 -31.73
C ASP A 50 2.11 11.83 -30.40
N SER A 51 1.33 11.48 -29.38
CA SER A 51 1.84 10.99 -28.11
C SER A 51 2.68 9.73 -28.27
N TRP A 52 2.23 8.81 -29.13
CA TRP A 52 3.00 7.60 -29.47
C TRP A 52 4.34 7.90 -30.10
N GLN A 53 4.38 8.82 -31.11
CA GLN A 53 5.63 9.22 -31.77
C GLN A 53 6.58 9.91 -30.79
N ARG A 54 6.08 10.78 -29.90
CA ARG A 54 6.87 11.43 -28.85
C ARG A 54 7.49 10.42 -27.89
N PHE A 55 6.73 9.44 -27.42
CA PHE A 55 7.23 8.39 -26.54
C PHE A 55 8.29 7.54 -27.22
N ARG A 56 8.04 7.17 -28.47
CA ARG A 56 9.02 6.44 -29.29
C ARG A 56 10.32 7.22 -29.45
N THR A 57 10.24 8.51 -29.77
CA THR A 57 11.40 9.40 -29.90
C THR A 57 12.13 9.52 -28.57
N ALA A 58 11.40 9.74 -27.47
CA ALA A 58 11.99 9.86 -26.14
C ALA A 58 12.76 8.59 -25.76
N LEU A 59 12.19 7.39 -25.96
CA LEU A 59 12.88 6.12 -25.70
C LEU A 59 14.16 5.97 -26.52
N ARG A 60 14.13 6.35 -27.79
CA ARG A 60 15.29 6.27 -28.68
C ARG A 60 16.39 7.28 -28.35
N VAL A 61 16.02 8.46 -27.84
CA VAL A 61 16.96 9.51 -27.42
C VAL A 61 17.57 9.17 -26.06
N LEU A 62 16.72 8.81 -25.08
CA LEU A 62 17.16 8.49 -23.71
C LEU A 62 17.94 7.19 -23.64
N ARG A 63 17.63 6.21 -24.51
CA ARG A 63 18.26 4.87 -24.55
C ARG A 63 18.48 4.30 -23.14
N PRO A 64 17.41 4.16 -22.32
CA PRO A 64 17.58 3.62 -20.99
C PRO A 64 17.98 2.14 -21.05
N ASP A 65 18.83 1.69 -20.15
CA ASP A 65 19.15 0.27 -19.98
C ASP A 65 17.91 -0.49 -19.50
N VAL A 66 17.17 0.13 -18.58
CA VAL A 66 15.93 -0.41 -18.00
C VAL A 66 14.81 0.62 -18.03
N LEU A 67 13.67 0.24 -18.61
CA LEU A 67 12.42 0.99 -18.54
C LEU A 67 11.56 0.44 -17.40
N LEU A 68 11.30 1.28 -16.38
CA LEU A 68 10.33 0.99 -15.33
C LEU A 68 8.99 1.66 -15.66
N THR A 69 7.91 0.91 -15.65
CA THR A 69 6.55 1.44 -15.82
C THR A 69 5.68 1.07 -14.62
N TYR A 70 4.82 2.00 -14.21
CA TYR A 70 3.98 1.83 -13.02
C TYR A 70 2.50 1.88 -13.39
N ASN A 71 1.76 0.86 -12.95
CA ASN A 71 0.30 0.78 -13.03
C ASN A 71 -0.26 0.98 -14.45
N TRP A 72 -1.58 1.02 -14.54
CA TRP A 72 -2.27 1.19 -15.83
C TRP A 72 -1.85 2.44 -16.62
N GLY A 73 -1.53 3.54 -15.93
CA GLY A 73 -1.19 4.82 -16.58
C GLY A 73 0.05 4.79 -17.49
N ALA A 74 0.91 3.78 -17.37
CA ALA A 74 2.14 3.67 -18.16
C ALA A 74 2.13 2.50 -19.17
N ILE A 75 0.95 1.93 -19.47
CA ILE A 75 0.84 0.74 -20.32
C ILE A 75 1.23 1.03 -21.78
N GLU A 76 1.04 2.26 -22.24
CA GLU A 76 1.42 2.71 -23.59
C GLU A 76 2.94 2.66 -23.76
N TRP A 77 3.71 3.07 -22.76
CA TRP A 77 5.17 2.96 -22.77
C TRP A 77 5.64 1.50 -22.83
N ALA A 78 4.98 0.62 -22.09
CA ALA A 78 5.23 -0.81 -22.14
C ALA A 78 5.02 -1.37 -23.55
N LEU A 79 3.93 -0.95 -24.21
CA LEU A 79 3.60 -1.40 -25.57
C LEU A 79 4.60 -0.86 -26.59
N ILE A 80 4.98 0.41 -26.51
CA ILE A 80 5.98 1.01 -27.40
C ILE A 80 7.32 0.31 -27.23
N ASN A 81 7.80 0.14 -26.00
CA ASN A 81 9.07 -0.56 -25.77
C ASN A 81 9.04 -2.02 -26.25
N ARG A 82 7.88 -2.69 -26.15
CA ARG A 82 7.72 -4.04 -26.70
C ARG A 82 7.93 -4.08 -28.21
N LEU A 83 7.45 -3.07 -28.94
CA LEU A 83 7.58 -2.97 -30.39
C LEU A 83 8.98 -2.54 -30.80
N GLU A 84 9.53 -1.53 -30.15
CA GLU A 84 10.83 -0.95 -30.46
C GLU A 84 12.01 -1.73 -29.88
N ARG A 85 11.79 -2.48 -28.80
CA ARG A 85 12.81 -3.29 -28.08
C ARG A 85 14.03 -2.48 -27.65
N VAL A 86 13.82 -1.25 -27.19
CA VAL A 86 14.89 -0.32 -26.82
C VAL A 86 15.55 -0.71 -25.51
N ALA A 87 14.77 -1.13 -24.51
CA ALA A 87 15.22 -1.36 -23.14
C ALA A 87 14.71 -2.67 -22.55
N GLN A 88 15.42 -3.21 -21.55
CA GLN A 88 14.83 -4.17 -20.63
C GLN A 88 13.63 -3.51 -19.95
N HIS A 89 12.51 -4.23 -19.81
CA HIS A 89 11.29 -3.65 -19.27
C HIS A 89 10.88 -4.33 -17.98
N ILE A 90 10.63 -3.52 -16.95
CA ILE A 90 10.06 -3.95 -15.68
C ILE A 90 8.77 -3.17 -15.48
N HIS A 91 7.63 -3.87 -15.47
CA HIS A 91 6.32 -3.30 -15.15
C HIS A 91 5.95 -3.60 -13.72
N ILE A 92 5.53 -2.59 -12.99
CA ILE A 92 5.10 -2.70 -11.59
C ILE A 92 3.61 -2.36 -11.52
N GLU A 93 2.80 -3.30 -11.04
CA GLU A 93 1.36 -3.08 -10.83
C GLU A 93 1.04 -3.18 -9.35
N ASP A 94 0.67 -2.05 -8.71
CA ASP A 94 0.40 -1.96 -7.28
C ASP A 94 -1.06 -2.27 -6.92
N GLY A 95 -1.94 -2.26 -7.92
CA GLY A 95 -3.37 -2.49 -7.72
C GLY A 95 -4.23 -1.85 -8.80
N PHE A 96 -5.52 -1.84 -8.56
CA PHE A 96 -6.50 -1.34 -9.51
C PHE A 96 -7.16 -0.06 -9.00
N GLY A 97 -7.50 0.84 -9.93
CA GLY A 97 -8.33 1.99 -9.60
C GLY A 97 -9.78 1.59 -9.28
N PRO A 98 -10.58 2.54 -8.77
CA PRO A 98 -11.98 2.28 -8.39
C PRO A 98 -12.82 1.62 -9.48
N GLU A 99 -12.52 1.94 -10.75
CA GLU A 99 -13.20 1.38 -11.94
C GLU A 99 -13.01 -0.14 -12.11
N GLU A 100 -11.95 -0.70 -11.53
CA GLU A 100 -11.62 -2.13 -11.64
C GLU A 100 -11.63 -2.84 -10.27
N ALA A 101 -12.09 -2.17 -9.20
CA ALA A 101 -12.11 -2.72 -7.85
C ALA A 101 -12.99 -3.98 -7.74
N ALA A 102 -14.17 -3.97 -8.38
CA ALA A 102 -15.07 -5.12 -8.37
C ALA A 102 -14.81 -6.10 -9.52
N LYS A 103 -14.46 -5.61 -10.70
CA LYS A 103 -14.22 -6.43 -11.90
C LYS A 103 -13.33 -5.71 -12.88
N GLN A 104 -12.31 -6.39 -13.36
CA GLN A 104 -11.42 -5.83 -14.36
C GLN A 104 -12.12 -5.63 -15.72
N LEU A 105 -11.84 -4.50 -16.35
CA LEU A 105 -12.36 -4.16 -17.67
C LEU A 105 -11.69 -5.03 -18.74
N LYS A 106 -12.46 -5.79 -19.51
CA LYS A 106 -11.94 -6.72 -20.55
C LYS A 106 -10.93 -6.06 -21.49
N ARG A 107 -11.18 -4.80 -21.90
CA ARG A 107 -10.25 -4.03 -22.77
C ARG A 107 -8.89 -3.80 -22.11
N ARG A 108 -8.88 -3.52 -20.77
CA ARG A 108 -7.63 -3.31 -20.02
C ARG A 108 -6.90 -4.63 -19.78
N VAL A 109 -7.62 -5.71 -19.53
CA VAL A 109 -7.06 -7.07 -19.43
C VAL A 109 -6.33 -7.43 -20.73
N TRP A 110 -7.00 -7.21 -21.87
CA TRP A 110 -6.41 -7.48 -23.17
C TRP A 110 -5.17 -6.61 -23.46
N ALA A 111 -5.23 -5.32 -23.13
CA ALA A 111 -4.11 -4.41 -23.31
C ALA A 111 -2.92 -4.78 -22.39
N ARG A 112 -3.16 -5.14 -21.11
CA ARG A 112 -2.11 -5.66 -20.21
C ARG A 112 -1.48 -6.92 -20.79
N ARG A 113 -2.29 -7.87 -21.22
CA ARG A 113 -1.80 -9.09 -21.88
C ARG A 113 -0.92 -8.78 -23.08
N LEU A 114 -1.37 -7.87 -23.96
CA LEU A 114 -0.61 -7.46 -25.13
C LEU A 114 0.69 -6.77 -24.74
N ALA A 115 0.64 -5.73 -23.90
CA ALA A 115 1.81 -4.92 -23.57
C ALA A 115 2.87 -5.68 -22.75
N LEU A 116 2.42 -6.53 -21.82
CA LEU A 116 3.28 -7.16 -20.80
C LEU A 116 3.78 -8.57 -21.19
N SER A 117 3.29 -9.17 -22.28
CA SER A 117 3.77 -10.48 -22.74
C SER A 117 5.06 -10.41 -23.59
N GLY A 118 5.73 -9.27 -23.67
CA GLY A 118 7.00 -9.08 -24.40
C GLY A 118 8.14 -9.96 -23.84
N ARG A 119 9.09 -10.39 -24.70
CA ARG A 119 10.21 -11.27 -24.25
C ARG A 119 11.12 -10.60 -23.22
N ASN A 120 11.28 -9.28 -23.30
CA ASN A 120 12.13 -8.47 -22.41
C ASN A 120 11.35 -7.81 -21.28
N THR A 121 10.13 -8.30 -20.98
CA THR A 121 9.28 -7.72 -19.92
C THR A 121 9.24 -8.63 -18.71
N ILE A 122 9.52 -8.09 -17.54
CA ILE A 122 9.26 -8.67 -16.22
C ILE A 122 8.12 -7.88 -15.60
N VAL A 123 7.17 -8.58 -15.00
CA VAL A 123 6.05 -7.98 -14.27
C VAL A 123 6.24 -8.23 -12.78
N VAL A 124 6.36 -7.15 -12.01
CA VAL A 124 6.55 -7.20 -10.56
C VAL A 124 5.24 -6.85 -9.88
N LEU A 125 4.84 -7.68 -8.95
CA LEU A 125 3.57 -7.59 -8.24
C LEU A 125 3.83 -7.66 -6.73
N PRO A 126 3.24 -6.76 -5.92
CA PRO A 126 3.47 -6.72 -4.49
C PRO A 126 2.63 -7.75 -3.71
N SER A 127 1.59 -8.32 -4.33
CA SER A 127 0.69 -9.26 -3.64
C SER A 127 0.55 -10.58 -4.40
N ARG A 128 0.29 -11.66 -3.66
CA ARG A 128 -0.03 -12.98 -4.22
C ARG A 128 -1.37 -12.97 -4.94
N ASN A 129 -2.29 -12.10 -4.47
CA ASN A 129 -3.55 -11.89 -5.16
C ASN A 129 -3.33 -11.34 -6.58
N LEU A 130 -2.50 -10.29 -6.74
CA LEU A 130 -2.14 -9.76 -8.05
C LEU A 130 -1.37 -10.78 -8.89
N GLU A 131 -0.50 -11.59 -8.28
CA GLU A 131 0.21 -12.68 -8.97
C GLU A 131 -0.77 -13.69 -9.57
N ARG A 132 -1.80 -14.13 -8.82
CA ARG A 132 -2.85 -15.01 -9.33
C ARG A 132 -3.62 -14.37 -10.50
N ILE A 133 -3.93 -13.08 -10.39
CA ILE A 133 -4.60 -12.33 -11.46
C ILE A 133 -3.72 -12.26 -12.71
N ALA A 134 -2.45 -11.93 -12.58
CA ALA A 134 -1.52 -11.83 -13.71
C ALA A 134 -1.36 -13.16 -14.44
N LEU A 135 -1.27 -14.25 -13.73
CA LEU A 135 -1.13 -15.59 -14.31
C LEU A 135 -2.44 -16.10 -14.91
N GLY A 136 -3.56 -15.95 -14.19
CA GLY A 136 -4.86 -16.46 -14.61
C GLY A 136 -5.58 -15.52 -15.58
N VAL A 137 -5.87 -14.29 -15.16
CA VAL A 137 -6.73 -13.35 -15.93
C VAL A 137 -5.96 -12.71 -17.08
N TRP A 138 -4.72 -12.23 -16.84
CA TRP A 138 -3.90 -11.64 -17.92
C TRP A 138 -3.15 -12.71 -18.72
N SER A 139 -3.17 -13.95 -18.26
CA SER A 139 -2.50 -15.10 -18.92
C SER A 139 -1.01 -14.85 -19.19
N LEU A 140 -0.32 -14.21 -18.25
CA LEU A 140 1.12 -13.98 -18.35
C LEU A 140 1.89 -15.25 -18.00
N SER A 141 3.03 -15.46 -18.64
CA SER A 141 3.91 -16.60 -18.33
C SER A 141 4.53 -16.46 -16.95
N ARG A 142 4.54 -17.53 -16.13
CA ARG A 142 5.19 -17.62 -14.82
C ARG A 142 6.66 -17.15 -14.84
N LYS A 143 7.36 -17.41 -15.92
CA LYS A 143 8.77 -16.98 -16.11
C LYS A 143 8.96 -15.46 -16.08
N ARG A 144 7.89 -14.66 -16.28
CA ARG A 144 7.92 -13.20 -16.36
C ARG A 144 7.37 -12.51 -15.14
N VAL A 145 6.63 -13.22 -14.31
CA VAL A 145 6.01 -12.68 -13.11
C VAL A 145 6.95 -12.84 -11.93
N ARG A 146 7.13 -11.78 -11.18
CA ARG A 146 7.92 -11.76 -9.93
C ARG A 146 7.08 -11.19 -8.81
N PHE A 147 7.04 -11.90 -7.71
CA PHE A 147 6.47 -11.38 -6.47
C PHE A 147 7.57 -10.67 -5.68
N ILE A 148 7.45 -9.35 -5.55
CA ILE A 148 8.28 -8.53 -4.67
C ILE A 148 7.35 -7.72 -3.79
N PRO A 149 7.20 -8.07 -2.52
CA PRO A 149 6.31 -7.37 -1.61
C PRO A 149 6.72 -5.91 -1.41
N ASN A 150 5.80 -5.08 -0.94
CA ASN A 150 6.11 -3.74 -0.50
C ASN A 150 7.13 -3.79 0.64
N GLY A 151 8.04 -2.82 0.64
CA GLY A 151 9.00 -2.60 1.72
C GLY A 151 8.72 -1.31 2.45
N ILE A 152 9.03 -1.31 3.75
CA ILE A 152 8.99 -0.12 4.60
C ILE A 152 10.31 0.02 5.35
N ASP A 153 10.62 1.22 5.80
CA ASP A 153 11.73 1.47 6.72
C ASP A 153 11.36 0.94 8.11
N CYS A 154 11.69 -0.33 8.38
CA CYS A 154 11.36 -0.97 9.67
C CYS A 154 12.06 -0.30 10.86
N ALA A 155 13.18 0.37 10.67
CA ALA A 155 13.87 1.09 11.76
C ALA A 155 13.09 2.33 12.18
N ARG A 156 12.51 3.05 11.23
CA ARG A 156 11.65 4.22 11.48
C ARG A 156 10.45 3.91 12.38
N PHE A 157 9.84 2.74 12.20
CA PHE A 157 8.65 2.31 12.94
C PHE A 157 8.98 1.49 14.20
N GLY A 158 10.23 1.09 14.38
CA GLY A 158 10.64 0.18 15.44
C GLY A 158 10.75 0.79 16.85
N ALA A 159 10.35 2.04 17.06
CA ALA A 159 10.32 2.63 18.39
C ALA A 159 9.28 1.89 19.28
N PRO A 160 9.61 1.57 20.56
CA PRO A 160 8.68 0.88 21.43
C PRO A 160 7.39 1.70 21.61
N ALA A 161 6.24 1.02 21.50
CA ALA A 161 4.94 1.65 21.73
C ALA A 161 4.93 2.32 23.12
N ARG A 162 4.56 3.59 23.17
CA ARG A 162 4.33 4.30 24.42
C ARG A 162 2.92 3.92 24.90
N ARG A 163 2.83 2.95 25.79
CA ARG A 163 1.56 2.63 26.45
C ARG A 163 1.01 3.87 27.14
N SER A 164 -0.25 4.16 26.91
CA SER A 164 -0.93 5.27 27.56
C SER A 164 -0.87 5.09 29.08
N PRO A 165 -0.33 6.06 29.85
CA PRO A 165 -0.46 6.03 31.30
C PRO A 165 -1.94 6.17 31.65
N GLY A 166 -2.51 5.18 32.33
CA GLY A 166 -3.87 5.30 32.87
C GLY A 166 -4.87 4.24 32.42
N GLY A 167 -4.44 3.20 31.74
CA GLY A 167 -5.28 2.02 31.51
C GLY A 167 -6.28 2.12 30.32
N THR A 168 -6.30 3.22 29.56
CA THR A 168 -7.13 3.33 28.35
C THR A 168 -6.45 2.61 27.19
N THR A 169 -7.15 1.66 26.58
CA THR A 169 -6.68 0.94 25.39
C THR A 169 -6.93 1.79 24.14
N VAL A 170 -5.87 2.10 23.39
CA VAL A 170 -5.94 2.88 22.15
C VAL A 170 -5.99 1.93 20.95
N ILE A 171 -7.15 1.87 20.30
CA ILE A 171 -7.34 1.20 19.02
C ILE A 171 -7.12 2.25 17.93
N GLY A 172 -6.28 1.99 16.95
CA GLY A 172 -5.99 3.01 15.95
C GLY A 172 -5.91 2.50 14.53
N THR A 173 -6.04 3.43 13.60
CA THR A 173 -5.85 3.19 12.17
C THR A 173 -5.11 4.35 11.51
N VAL A 174 -4.33 4.03 10.47
CA VAL A 174 -3.68 5.02 9.58
C VAL A 174 -4.18 4.77 8.17
N ALA A 175 -5.03 5.65 7.65
CA ALA A 175 -5.65 5.48 6.35
C ALA A 175 -6.10 6.81 5.73
N SER A 176 -6.11 6.90 4.39
CA SER A 176 -6.88 7.92 3.72
C SER A 176 -8.38 7.67 3.96
N LEU A 177 -9.15 8.74 4.28
CA LEU A 177 -10.58 8.62 4.59
C LEU A 177 -11.39 8.52 3.31
N ARG A 178 -11.34 7.34 2.67
CA ARG A 178 -12.04 7.00 1.42
C ARG A 178 -12.99 5.84 1.65
N ARG A 179 -14.00 5.76 0.80
CA ARG A 179 -15.07 4.76 0.88
C ARG A 179 -14.57 3.33 1.01
N GLU A 180 -13.55 2.94 0.23
CA GLU A 180 -13.01 1.58 0.22
C GLU A 180 -12.29 1.19 1.52
N LYS A 181 -11.90 2.17 2.35
CA LYS A 181 -11.31 1.92 3.69
C LYS A 181 -12.37 1.58 4.74
N ASN A 182 -13.63 1.87 4.45
CA ASN A 182 -14.79 1.53 5.25
C ASN A 182 -14.60 1.77 6.76
N LEU A 183 -14.14 2.98 7.12
CA LEU A 183 -13.93 3.36 8.52
C LEU A 183 -15.25 3.45 9.30
N ALA A 184 -16.39 3.52 8.61
CA ALA A 184 -17.69 3.39 9.24
C ALA A 184 -17.88 2.03 9.93
N ARG A 185 -17.35 0.93 9.33
CA ARG A 185 -17.28 -0.40 9.97
C ARG A 185 -16.45 -0.36 11.23
N LEU A 186 -15.28 0.29 11.20
CA LEU A 186 -14.41 0.41 12.39
C LEU A 186 -15.12 1.18 13.52
N ILE A 187 -15.73 2.33 13.21
CA ILE A 187 -16.47 3.13 14.18
C ILE A 187 -17.65 2.34 14.77
N GLN A 188 -18.37 1.57 13.96
CA GLN A 188 -19.48 0.73 14.43
C GLN A 188 -18.99 -0.43 15.34
N ALA A 189 -17.89 -1.09 14.96
CA ALA A 189 -17.28 -2.14 15.77
C ALA A 189 -16.75 -1.58 17.11
N PHE A 190 -16.14 -0.40 17.06
CA PHE A 190 -15.69 0.31 18.24
C PHE A 190 -16.84 0.72 19.16
N ALA A 191 -17.97 1.19 18.63
CA ALA A 191 -19.18 1.50 19.40
C ALA A 191 -19.68 0.28 20.18
N ALA A 192 -19.75 -0.88 19.52
CA ALA A 192 -20.14 -2.13 20.16
C ALA A 192 -19.17 -2.53 21.30
N LEU A 193 -17.87 -2.38 21.08
CA LEU A 193 -16.83 -2.65 22.09
C LEU A 193 -16.92 -1.66 23.26
N ALA A 194 -17.05 -0.37 23.00
CA ALA A 194 -17.12 0.67 24.03
C ALA A 194 -18.34 0.50 24.96
N ALA A 195 -19.44 -0.01 24.41
CA ALA A 195 -20.66 -0.29 25.20
C ALA A 195 -20.50 -1.46 26.19
N THR A 196 -19.47 -2.30 26.08
CA THR A 196 -19.23 -3.43 26.97
C THR A 196 -18.54 -3.04 28.29
N ARG A 197 -17.99 -1.83 28.37
CA ARG A 197 -17.27 -1.35 29.56
C ARG A 197 -17.83 -0.02 30.04
N GLU A 198 -18.04 0.11 31.34
CA GLU A 198 -18.34 1.39 31.97
C GLU A 198 -17.16 2.36 31.74
N THR A 199 -17.47 3.61 31.44
CA THR A 199 -16.62 4.78 31.12
C THR A 199 -15.10 4.61 31.25
N GLY A 200 -14.34 4.88 30.17
CA GLY A 200 -12.89 5.16 30.21
C GLY A 200 -11.97 4.03 29.73
N GLY A 201 -12.50 2.92 29.19
CA GLY A 201 -11.67 1.77 28.81
C GLY A 201 -11.02 1.82 27.43
N PHE A 202 -11.60 2.56 26.47
CA PHE A 202 -11.16 2.54 25.07
C PHE A 202 -11.17 3.93 24.42
N GLU A 203 -10.20 4.15 23.52
CA GLU A 203 -10.11 5.30 22.61
C GLU A 203 -9.92 4.78 21.19
N LEU A 204 -10.60 5.39 20.20
CA LEU A 204 -10.39 5.15 18.79
C LEU A 204 -9.61 6.32 18.15
N LEU A 205 -8.43 6.05 17.65
CA LEU A 205 -7.54 7.01 17.00
C LEU A 205 -7.54 6.81 15.48
N ILE A 206 -8.07 7.77 14.74
CA ILE A 206 -8.12 7.75 13.28
C ILE A 206 -7.12 8.77 12.73
N VAL A 207 -6.04 8.30 12.10
CA VAL A 207 -4.99 9.12 11.51
C VAL A 207 -5.13 9.12 10.00
N GLY A 208 -5.34 10.29 9.42
CA GLY A 208 -5.52 10.51 8.01
C GLY A 208 -6.60 11.53 7.70
N ASP A 209 -6.79 11.81 6.42
CA ASP A 209 -7.81 12.72 5.92
C ASP A 209 -8.38 12.23 4.59
N GLY A 210 -9.52 12.79 4.17
CA GLY A 210 -10.17 12.43 2.92
C GLY A 210 -11.65 12.79 2.86
N ALA A 211 -12.28 12.44 1.73
CA ALA A 211 -13.65 12.83 1.42
C ALA A 211 -14.70 12.33 2.44
N GLU A 212 -14.43 11.20 3.12
CA GLU A 212 -15.37 10.62 4.09
C GLU A 212 -15.27 11.25 5.49
N ARG A 213 -14.36 12.21 5.74
CA ARG A 213 -14.12 12.75 7.09
C ARG A 213 -15.39 13.24 7.77
N ALA A 214 -16.12 14.15 7.11
CA ALA A 214 -17.33 14.75 7.69
C ALA A 214 -18.42 13.70 8.03
N SER A 215 -18.62 12.73 7.15
CA SER A 215 -19.57 11.64 7.36
C SER A 215 -19.18 10.72 8.52
N LEU A 216 -17.88 10.43 8.66
CA LEU A 216 -17.35 9.60 9.75
C LEU A 216 -17.44 10.31 11.11
N GLU A 217 -17.12 11.60 11.17
CA GLU A 217 -17.29 12.42 12.38
C GLU A 217 -18.77 12.51 12.79
N GLN A 218 -19.67 12.69 11.82
CA GLN A 218 -21.12 12.67 12.06
C GLN A 218 -21.58 11.32 12.64
N ARG A 219 -21.11 10.21 12.05
CA ARG A 219 -21.41 8.86 12.53
C ARG A 219 -20.94 8.62 13.96
N ALA A 220 -19.74 9.07 14.29
CA ALA A 220 -19.23 8.96 15.66
C ALA A 220 -20.11 9.72 16.68
N ARG A 221 -20.58 10.93 16.31
CA ARG A 221 -21.53 11.70 17.16
C ARG A 221 -22.86 11.00 17.32
N GLU A 222 -23.45 10.47 16.25
CA GLU A 222 -24.72 9.74 16.26
C GLU A 222 -24.69 8.50 17.16
N LEU A 223 -23.52 7.87 17.27
CA LEU A 223 -23.28 6.72 18.16
C LEU A 223 -22.88 7.12 19.59
N GLY A 224 -22.86 8.41 19.92
CA GLY A 224 -22.50 8.90 21.25
C GLY A 224 -21.01 8.80 21.58
N LEU A 225 -20.13 8.63 20.58
CA LEU A 225 -18.70 8.38 20.76
C LEU A 225 -17.83 9.64 20.68
N GLY A 226 -18.40 10.84 20.69
CA GLY A 226 -17.67 12.08 20.40
C GLY A 226 -16.42 12.33 21.23
N ALA A 227 -16.39 11.89 22.47
CA ALA A 227 -15.24 12.01 23.37
C ALA A 227 -14.21 10.88 23.23
N GLN A 228 -14.60 9.74 22.62
CA GLN A 228 -13.79 8.53 22.54
C GLN A 228 -13.17 8.32 21.15
N VAL A 229 -13.62 9.06 20.12
CA VAL A 229 -13.10 8.96 18.75
C VAL A 229 -12.35 10.23 18.39
N ARG A 230 -11.05 10.09 18.17
CA ARG A 230 -10.17 11.18 17.78
C ARG A 230 -9.77 11.10 16.31
N PHE A 231 -10.09 12.13 15.54
CA PHE A 231 -9.63 12.33 14.17
C PHE A 231 -8.39 13.23 14.17
N ALA A 232 -7.21 12.62 13.98
CA ALA A 232 -5.92 13.32 14.08
C ALA A 232 -5.56 14.14 12.82
N GLY A 233 -6.26 13.92 11.70
CA GLY A 233 -5.90 14.51 10.42
C GLY A 233 -4.75 13.80 9.73
N GLN A 234 -4.32 14.33 8.58
CA GLN A 234 -3.18 13.80 7.83
C GLN A 234 -1.88 14.03 8.59
N SER A 235 -0.97 13.07 8.52
CA SER A 235 0.35 13.16 9.16
C SER A 235 1.42 12.62 8.22
N ASP A 236 2.56 13.34 8.15
CA ASP A 236 3.77 12.88 7.46
C ASP A 236 4.65 11.99 8.35
N ARG A 237 4.28 11.86 9.62
CA ARG A 237 4.96 11.04 10.62
C ARG A 237 4.01 10.03 11.25
N PRO A 238 3.58 9.01 10.51
CA PRO A 238 2.67 7.98 11.02
C PRO A 238 3.29 7.18 12.19
N GLU A 239 4.62 7.08 12.28
CA GLU A 239 5.33 6.43 13.37
C GLU A 239 5.01 7.04 14.75
N ASP A 240 4.86 8.36 14.83
CA ASP A 240 4.52 9.05 16.08
C ASP A 240 3.10 8.70 16.58
N TRP A 241 2.21 8.35 15.66
CA TRP A 241 0.84 7.96 15.97
C TRP A 241 0.73 6.46 16.24
N LEU A 242 1.42 5.62 15.47
CA LEU A 242 1.46 4.18 15.70
C LEU A 242 2.05 3.86 17.09
N SER A 243 3.04 4.64 17.54
CA SER A 243 3.63 4.46 18.88
C SER A 243 2.65 4.74 20.04
N ARG A 244 1.50 5.34 19.77
CA ARG A 244 0.43 5.63 20.78
C ARG A 244 -0.69 4.61 20.74
N MET A 245 -0.69 3.67 19.81
CA MET A 245 -1.70 2.64 19.66
C MET A 245 -1.31 1.38 20.42
N ASP A 246 -2.30 0.67 20.92
CA ASP A 246 -2.15 -0.67 21.49
C ASP A 246 -2.57 -1.75 20.50
N ILE A 247 -3.57 -1.45 19.66
CA ILE A 247 -4.08 -2.32 18.60
C ILE A 247 -4.21 -1.51 17.31
N PHE A 248 -3.72 -2.06 16.20
CA PHE A 248 -3.97 -1.50 14.86
C PHE A 248 -5.18 -2.18 14.21
N ALA A 249 -6.09 -1.39 13.63
CA ALA A 249 -7.30 -1.88 12.99
C ALA A 249 -7.37 -1.50 11.50
N LEU A 250 -7.60 -2.49 10.63
CA LEU A 250 -7.83 -2.31 9.20
C LEU A 250 -9.23 -2.81 8.83
N SER A 251 -10.15 -1.89 8.51
CA SER A 251 -11.56 -2.21 8.19
C SER A 251 -11.90 -2.17 6.71
N SER A 252 -10.91 -2.17 5.83
CA SER A 252 -11.06 -1.97 4.37
C SER A 252 -11.94 -3.03 3.70
N ASP A 253 -12.64 -2.64 2.64
CA ASP A 253 -13.38 -3.56 1.77
C ASP A 253 -12.48 -4.17 0.70
N THR A 254 -11.38 -3.50 0.35
CA THR A 254 -10.41 -3.99 -0.64
C THR A 254 -9.02 -3.42 -0.37
N GLU A 255 -8.04 -4.28 -0.50
CA GLU A 255 -6.61 -3.97 -0.45
C GLU A 255 -5.85 -4.91 -1.40
N GLN A 256 -4.59 -4.59 -1.66
CA GLN A 256 -3.66 -5.54 -2.25
C GLN A 256 -2.60 -5.93 -1.21
N MET A 257 -1.79 -4.96 -0.81
CA MET A 257 -0.78 -5.10 0.23
C MET A 257 -0.64 -3.75 0.97
N PRO A 258 -1.48 -3.50 2.00
CA PRO A 258 -1.55 -2.20 2.66
C PRO A 258 -0.27 -1.87 3.43
N LEU A 259 0.34 -0.72 3.11
CA LEU A 259 1.55 -0.25 3.80
C LEU A 259 1.30 0.01 5.28
N SER A 260 0.13 0.52 5.64
CA SER A 260 -0.21 0.81 7.04
C SER A 260 -0.22 -0.44 7.93
N VAL A 261 -0.53 -1.62 7.39
CA VAL A 261 -0.40 -2.90 8.11
C VAL A 261 1.07 -3.24 8.32
N LEU A 262 1.93 -3.05 7.30
CA LEU A 262 3.37 -3.27 7.44
C LEU A 262 3.98 -2.32 8.48
N GLU A 263 3.59 -1.06 8.46
CA GLU A 263 4.00 -0.02 9.40
C GLU A 263 3.58 -0.38 10.85
N ALA A 264 2.33 -0.84 11.02
CA ALA A 264 1.83 -1.32 12.32
C ALA A 264 2.58 -2.56 12.81
N MET A 265 2.85 -3.52 11.92
CA MET A 265 3.66 -4.70 12.23
C MET A 265 5.07 -4.30 12.66
N ALA A 266 5.73 -3.39 11.94
CA ALA A 266 7.07 -2.90 12.31
C ALA A 266 7.07 -2.13 13.62
N ALA A 267 5.98 -1.44 13.95
CA ALA A 267 5.76 -0.80 15.25
C ALA A 267 5.50 -1.80 16.40
N GLY A 268 5.41 -3.10 16.10
CA GLY A 268 5.18 -4.15 17.09
C GLY A 268 3.73 -4.18 17.61
N LEU A 269 2.77 -3.79 16.77
CA LEU A 269 1.36 -3.80 17.13
C LEU A 269 0.68 -5.12 16.75
N PRO A 270 -0.22 -5.65 17.58
CA PRO A 270 -1.21 -6.61 17.14
C PRO A 270 -2.18 -5.94 16.16
N VAL A 271 -2.62 -6.70 15.16
CA VAL A 271 -3.44 -6.21 14.05
C VAL A 271 -4.77 -6.94 14.03
N VAL A 272 -5.88 -6.21 14.04
CA VAL A 272 -7.18 -6.74 13.64
C VAL A 272 -7.54 -6.22 12.26
N ALA A 273 -7.95 -7.11 11.37
CA ALA A 273 -8.18 -6.72 9.98
C ALA A 273 -9.31 -7.50 9.31
N THR A 274 -9.95 -6.87 8.33
CA THR A 274 -10.74 -7.61 7.34
C THR A 274 -9.82 -8.45 6.46
N GLU A 275 -10.25 -9.64 6.07
CA GLU A 275 -9.52 -10.56 5.20
C GLU A 275 -9.58 -10.08 3.73
N VAL A 276 -8.75 -9.09 3.42
CA VAL A 276 -8.66 -8.49 2.08
C VAL A 276 -7.23 -8.52 1.55
N GLY A 277 -7.09 -8.71 0.24
CA GLY A 277 -5.76 -8.81 -0.40
C GLY A 277 -4.88 -9.89 0.22
N ASP A 278 -3.67 -9.51 0.59
CA ASP A 278 -2.68 -10.40 1.19
C ASP A 278 -2.56 -10.22 2.73
N VAL A 279 -3.48 -9.53 3.40
CA VAL A 279 -3.34 -9.19 4.83
C VAL A 279 -3.13 -10.42 5.70
N ALA A 280 -3.87 -11.52 5.46
CA ALA A 280 -3.70 -12.78 6.21
C ALA A 280 -2.31 -13.42 6.05
N GLN A 281 -1.66 -13.19 4.89
CA GLN A 281 -0.30 -13.66 4.63
C GLN A 281 0.76 -12.68 5.16
N MET A 282 0.42 -11.39 5.28
CA MET A 282 1.32 -10.35 5.80
C MET A 282 1.58 -10.51 7.29
N VAL A 283 0.54 -10.62 8.09
CA VAL A 283 0.66 -10.75 9.56
C VAL A 283 1.37 -12.03 9.97
N SER A 284 1.91 -12.06 11.18
CA SER A 284 2.54 -13.26 11.74
C SER A 284 1.52 -14.40 11.95
N PRO A 285 1.96 -15.66 12.07
CA PRO A 285 1.06 -16.77 12.38
C PRO A 285 0.22 -16.51 13.63
N GLU A 286 0.81 -15.95 14.67
CA GLU A 286 0.19 -15.64 15.96
C GLU A 286 -0.91 -14.57 15.86
N ASN A 287 -0.84 -13.72 14.82
CA ASN A 287 -1.84 -12.67 14.58
C ASN A 287 -2.97 -13.10 13.63
N ARG A 288 -2.81 -14.22 12.92
CA ARG A 288 -3.69 -14.58 11.79
C ARG A 288 -5.16 -14.74 12.15
N ASP A 289 -5.47 -15.19 13.36
CA ASP A 289 -6.83 -15.42 13.83
C ASP A 289 -7.65 -14.13 13.99
N TYR A 290 -7.00 -12.97 13.95
CA TYR A 290 -7.63 -11.65 13.98
C TYR A 290 -7.78 -11.00 12.59
N VAL A 291 -7.42 -11.73 11.53
CA VAL A 291 -7.71 -11.36 10.13
C VAL A 291 -8.90 -12.20 9.67
N VAL A 292 -10.06 -11.57 9.58
CA VAL A 292 -11.35 -12.25 9.47
C VAL A 292 -12.20 -11.67 8.33
N PRO A 293 -13.20 -12.40 7.82
CA PRO A 293 -14.22 -11.83 6.96
C PRO A 293 -14.89 -10.60 7.59
N ALA A 294 -15.42 -9.73 6.73
CA ALA A 294 -15.93 -8.40 7.14
C ALA A 294 -17.01 -8.45 8.23
N ASP A 295 -17.85 -9.48 8.24
CA ASP A 295 -18.91 -9.74 9.22
C ASP A 295 -18.35 -10.18 10.59
N GLY A 296 -17.18 -10.82 10.61
CA GLY A 296 -16.47 -11.20 11.84
C GLY A 296 -15.65 -10.10 12.49
N PHE A 297 -15.49 -8.93 11.84
CA PHE A 297 -14.55 -7.89 12.26
C PHE A 297 -14.81 -7.36 13.68
N ALA A 298 -16.06 -7.06 14.03
CA ALA A 298 -16.41 -6.55 15.35
C ALA A 298 -16.09 -7.55 16.48
N ALA A 299 -16.39 -8.83 16.25
CA ALA A 299 -16.09 -9.91 17.20
C ALA A 299 -14.57 -10.12 17.37
N ALA A 300 -13.80 -10.05 16.27
CA ALA A 300 -12.35 -10.17 16.31
C ALA A 300 -11.71 -8.97 17.04
N LEU A 301 -12.23 -7.74 16.84
CA LEU A 301 -11.78 -6.56 17.56
C LEU A 301 -12.02 -6.70 19.07
N ALA A 302 -13.22 -7.11 19.48
CA ALA A 302 -13.56 -7.31 20.89
C ALA A 302 -12.67 -8.39 21.51
N ARG A 303 -12.51 -9.54 20.86
CA ARG A 303 -11.64 -10.62 21.33
C ARG A 303 -10.20 -10.15 21.52
N LEU A 304 -9.60 -9.47 20.50
CA LEU A 304 -8.24 -8.97 20.62
C LEU A 304 -8.11 -7.93 21.74
N ALA A 305 -9.11 -7.07 21.92
CA ALA A 305 -9.12 -6.05 22.98
C ALA A 305 -9.13 -6.67 24.39
N ASP A 306 -9.75 -7.84 24.56
CA ASP A 306 -9.80 -8.56 25.85
C ASP A 306 -8.53 -9.40 26.10
N GLU A 307 -7.86 -9.88 25.07
CA GLU A 307 -6.68 -10.74 25.17
C GLU A 307 -5.36 -9.95 25.36
N THR A 308 -5.33 -9.01 26.31
CA THR A 308 -4.20 -8.10 26.55
C THR A 308 -2.86 -8.81 26.81
N ALA A 309 -2.89 -10.02 27.39
CA ALA A 309 -1.71 -10.84 27.64
C ALA A 309 -1.01 -11.30 26.34
N ALA A 310 -1.77 -11.44 25.24
CA ALA A 310 -1.25 -11.88 23.96
C ALA A 310 -0.60 -10.75 23.13
N TRP A 311 -0.92 -9.48 23.39
CA TRP A 311 -0.50 -8.35 22.56
C TRP A 311 1.00 -8.26 22.37
N ARG A 312 1.78 -8.47 23.43
CA ARG A 312 3.23 -8.40 23.38
C ARG A 312 3.82 -9.50 22.49
N MET A 313 3.32 -10.71 22.60
CA MET A 313 3.76 -11.86 21.80
C MET A 313 3.41 -11.64 20.33
N ILE A 314 2.16 -11.29 20.04
CA ILE A 314 1.68 -11.02 18.67
C ILE A 314 2.46 -9.87 18.05
N GLY A 315 2.60 -8.75 18.77
CA GLY A 315 3.32 -7.59 18.29
C GLY A 315 4.78 -7.88 17.98
N LEU A 316 5.49 -8.62 18.84
CA LEU A 316 6.87 -9.02 18.59
C LEU A 316 7.00 -9.94 17.37
N ALA A 317 6.10 -10.91 17.22
CA ALA A 317 6.07 -11.80 16.06
C ALA A 317 5.80 -11.03 14.76
N ASN A 318 4.87 -10.07 14.76
CA ASN A 318 4.64 -9.15 13.65
C ASN A 318 5.87 -8.31 13.30
N GLN A 319 6.55 -7.75 14.32
CA GLN A 319 7.74 -6.92 14.13
C GLN A 319 8.89 -7.73 13.50
N ASN A 320 9.15 -8.94 13.99
CA ASN A 320 10.16 -9.83 13.43
C ASN A 320 9.86 -10.16 11.97
N LYS A 321 8.61 -10.54 11.69
CA LYS A 321 8.18 -10.84 10.31
C LYS A 321 8.31 -9.62 9.39
N ALA A 322 7.99 -8.42 9.88
CA ALA A 322 8.15 -7.18 9.10
C ALA A 322 9.61 -6.95 8.73
N ARG A 323 10.53 -7.06 9.70
CA ARG A 323 11.98 -6.89 9.49
C ARG A 323 12.56 -7.92 8.51
N GLU A 324 12.17 -9.17 8.63
CA GLU A 324 12.70 -10.26 7.81
C GLU A 324 12.21 -10.23 6.37
N ASN A 325 10.94 -9.86 6.15
CA ASN A 325 10.29 -10.05 4.85
C ASN A 325 9.90 -8.76 4.14
N PHE A 326 9.70 -7.67 4.89
CA PHE A 326 9.10 -6.42 4.39
C PHE A 326 9.95 -5.19 4.69
N ASP A 327 11.22 -5.36 5.11
CA ASP A 327 12.15 -4.23 5.18
C ASP A 327 12.47 -3.70 3.77
N GLU A 328 12.57 -2.38 3.64
CA GLU A 328 12.81 -1.74 2.34
C GLU A 328 14.15 -2.14 1.71
N ASN A 329 15.17 -2.51 2.53
CA ASN A 329 16.44 -3.00 2.00
C ASN A 329 16.28 -4.39 1.37
N VAL A 330 15.43 -5.26 1.96
CA VAL A 330 15.08 -6.56 1.37
C VAL A 330 14.35 -6.38 0.05
N MET A 331 13.39 -5.45 -0.01
CA MET A 331 12.70 -5.09 -1.25
C MET A 331 13.69 -4.56 -2.29
N ALA A 332 14.52 -3.58 -1.92
CA ALA A 332 15.48 -2.95 -2.81
C ALA A 332 16.50 -3.94 -3.39
N ALA A 333 17.03 -4.86 -2.58
CA ALA A 333 17.93 -5.91 -3.05
C ALA A 333 17.27 -6.81 -4.13
N ARG A 334 15.99 -7.14 -3.97
CA ARG A 334 15.25 -7.91 -4.99
C ARG A 334 15.07 -7.12 -6.30
N TYR A 335 14.83 -5.80 -6.22
CA TYR A 335 14.79 -4.94 -7.41
C TYR A 335 16.16 -4.81 -8.07
N ALA A 336 17.22 -4.61 -7.30
CA ALA A 336 18.58 -4.56 -7.83
C ALA A 336 18.96 -5.83 -8.60
N ALA A 337 18.57 -6.99 -8.10
CA ALA A 337 18.77 -8.26 -8.81
C ALA A 337 17.99 -8.41 -10.14
N LEU A 338 16.96 -7.59 -10.35
CA LEU A 338 16.22 -7.53 -11.62
C LEU A 338 16.79 -6.49 -12.59
N ILE A 339 17.38 -5.42 -12.06
CA ILE A 339 17.91 -4.29 -12.85
C ILE A 339 19.32 -4.62 -13.37
N GLY A 340 20.12 -5.30 -12.57
CA GLY A 340 21.51 -5.69 -12.89
C GLY A 340 22.54 -5.00 -12.02
#